data_deb4ed95af03ee3612a5d8207c15d063
#
_entry.id   deb4ed95af03ee3612a5d8207c15d063
#
_cell.length_a   1.000
_cell.length_b   1.000
_cell.length_c   1.000
_cell.angle_alpha   90.00
_cell.angle_beta   90.00
_cell.angle_gamma   90.00
#
_symmetry.space_group_name_H-M   'P 1'
#
loop_
_entity.id
_entity.type
_entity.pdbx_description
1 polymer ?
#
loop_
_entity_poly.entity_id
_entity_poly.type
_entity_poly.pdbx_seq_one_letter_code
_entity_poly.pdbx_strand_id
1 'polypeptide(L)'
;MSTPTTIDTETELSAVNTILGAIGQSPVTTLGTVTSDTTNTASEIANTFENPEIALIYQILKECNMDVQNEGWTFNREDHVKFIPDSTTKEITIPTNVLRMDSENPEDKTVVPIRRNGKLYDKVEHTYTWDDEEIYLNVVYLFPYDDLPSVFKRYITYKAAGRAATQMVTNSQLV
;
A
#
# COMPACT_ATOMS: atom_id res chain seq x y z
N MET A 1 -28.07 -6.62 -26.67
CA MET A 1 -27.32 -5.55 -25.97
C MET A 1 -26.81 -6.18 -24.68
N SER A 2 -25.49 -6.35 -24.56
CA SER A 2 -24.92 -6.79 -23.28
C SER A 2 -24.85 -5.57 -22.36
N THR A 3 -25.48 -5.65 -21.20
CA THR A 3 -25.33 -4.67 -20.15
C THR A 3 -23.89 -4.73 -19.64
N PRO A 4 -23.19 -3.61 -19.47
CA PRO A 4 -21.88 -3.62 -18.85
C PRO A 4 -22.03 -4.14 -17.42
N THR A 5 -21.36 -5.25 -17.13
CA THR A 5 -21.47 -5.96 -15.84
C THR A 5 -20.51 -5.42 -14.78
N THR A 6 -19.60 -4.51 -15.13
CA THR A 6 -18.63 -3.90 -14.21
C THR A 6 -18.59 -2.39 -14.40
N ILE A 7 -18.82 -1.67 -13.32
CA ILE A 7 -18.71 -0.21 -13.27
C ILE A 7 -17.23 0.21 -13.17
N ASP A 8 -16.38 -0.65 -12.61
CA ASP A 8 -14.96 -0.40 -12.41
C ASP A 8 -14.14 -1.31 -13.32
N THR A 9 -13.51 -0.71 -14.33
CA THR A 9 -12.60 -1.37 -15.28
C THR A 9 -11.12 -1.03 -15.02
N GLU A 10 -10.84 -0.27 -13.96
CA GLU A 10 -9.49 0.19 -13.64
C GLU A 10 -8.76 -0.86 -12.80
N THR A 11 -7.93 -1.67 -13.48
CA THR A 11 -7.04 -2.67 -12.89
C THR A 11 -5.60 -2.15 -12.88
N GLU A 12 -4.70 -2.82 -12.12
CA GLU A 12 -3.26 -2.50 -12.17
C GLU A 12 -2.70 -2.54 -13.60
N LEU A 13 -3.14 -3.51 -14.43
CA LEU A 13 -2.74 -3.59 -15.83
C LEU A 13 -3.19 -2.37 -16.64
N SER A 14 -4.43 -1.93 -16.46
CA SER A 14 -4.94 -0.74 -17.16
C SER A 14 -4.22 0.53 -16.71
N ALA A 15 -3.87 0.63 -15.43
CA ALA A 15 -3.09 1.73 -14.88
C ALA A 15 -1.67 1.78 -15.49
N VAL A 16 -0.97 0.64 -15.53
CA VAL A 16 0.35 0.53 -16.17
C VAL A 16 0.28 0.91 -17.64
N ASN A 17 -0.73 0.45 -18.39
CA ASN A 17 -0.92 0.81 -19.79
C ASN A 17 -1.21 2.30 -19.99
N THR A 18 -1.92 2.93 -19.06
CA THR A 18 -2.14 4.39 -19.07
C THR A 18 -0.82 5.14 -18.86
N ILE A 19 0.02 4.67 -17.95
CA ILE A 19 1.34 5.25 -17.70
C ILE A 19 2.25 5.07 -18.91
N LEU A 20 2.29 3.86 -19.51
CA LEU A 20 3.03 3.58 -20.75
C LEU A 20 2.62 4.52 -21.87
N GLY A 21 1.32 4.70 -22.08
CA GLY A 21 0.79 5.66 -23.08
C GLY A 21 1.23 7.09 -22.81
N ALA A 22 1.31 7.53 -21.56
CA ALA A 22 1.74 8.87 -21.18
C ALA A 22 3.22 9.15 -21.50
N ILE A 23 4.07 8.11 -21.52
CA ILE A 23 5.49 8.22 -21.90
C ILE A 23 5.75 7.82 -23.35
N GLY A 24 4.72 7.53 -24.14
CA GLY A 24 4.83 7.20 -25.57
C GLY A 24 5.20 5.75 -25.86
N GLN A 25 5.04 4.86 -24.89
CA GLN A 25 5.30 3.43 -25.02
C GLN A 25 4.05 2.64 -25.42
N SER A 26 4.24 1.47 -26.03
CA SER A 26 3.14 0.59 -26.41
C SER A 26 2.54 -0.13 -25.21
N PRO A 27 1.21 -0.34 -25.20
CA PRO A 27 0.56 -1.08 -24.13
C PRO A 27 0.98 -2.54 -24.09
N VAL A 28 0.91 -3.14 -22.92
CA VAL A 28 1.20 -4.56 -22.68
C VAL A 28 -0.07 -5.34 -22.34
N THR A 29 -0.04 -6.64 -22.61
CA THR A 29 -1.19 -7.52 -22.34
C THR A 29 -1.13 -8.18 -20.96
N THR A 30 0.04 -8.24 -20.35
CA THR A 30 0.29 -8.83 -19.03
C THR A 30 1.36 -8.05 -18.29
N LEU A 31 1.30 -8.03 -16.96
CA LEU A 31 2.33 -7.42 -16.10
C LEU A 31 3.51 -8.37 -15.80
N GLY A 32 3.41 -9.62 -16.20
CA GLY A 32 4.38 -10.68 -15.89
C GLY A 32 3.70 -11.92 -15.30
N THR A 33 4.45 -12.99 -15.13
CA THR A 33 3.97 -14.23 -14.51
C THR A 33 4.25 -14.22 -13.02
N VAL A 34 3.23 -14.50 -12.22
CA VAL A 34 3.37 -14.78 -10.79
C VAL A 34 3.85 -16.24 -10.67
N THR A 35 5.13 -16.44 -10.41
CA THR A 35 5.64 -17.77 -10.03
C THR A 35 5.46 -17.92 -8.51
N SER A 36 4.44 -18.67 -8.11
CA SER A 36 4.35 -19.20 -6.75
C SER A 36 5.34 -20.35 -6.62
N ASP A 37 6.50 -20.10 -6.03
CA ASP A 37 7.41 -21.17 -5.65
C ASP A 37 6.88 -21.83 -4.37
N THR A 38 6.34 -23.04 -4.51
CA THR A 38 5.70 -23.80 -3.43
C THR A 38 6.71 -24.44 -2.48
N THR A 39 7.99 -24.14 -2.57
CA THR A 39 9.06 -24.82 -1.81
C THR A 39 9.65 -24.01 -0.66
N ASN A 40 9.26 -22.76 -0.44
CA ASN A 40 9.76 -21.96 0.68
C ASN A 40 8.63 -21.37 1.53
N THR A 41 8.75 -21.54 2.84
CA THR A 41 7.82 -21.15 3.91
C THR A 41 7.68 -19.63 4.13
N ALA A 42 8.26 -18.81 3.29
CA ALA A 42 8.05 -17.37 3.22
C ALA A 42 7.62 -17.07 1.78
N SER A 43 6.32 -16.90 1.58
CA SER A 43 5.72 -16.57 0.28
C SER A 43 6.17 -15.17 -0.17
N GLU A 44 7.36 -15.07 -0.72
CA GLU A 44 7.71 -13.95 -1.59
C GLU A 44 7.13 -14.27 -2.96
N ILE A 45 6.03 -13.61 -3.28
CA ILE A 45 5.50 -13.57 -4.64
C ILE A 45 6.50 -12.75 -5.46
N ALA A 46 7.46 -13.41 -6.07
CA ALA A 46 8.36 -12.79 -7.01
C ALA A 46 7.60 -12.56 -8.33
N ASN A 47 7.15 -11.34 -8.55
CA ASN A 47 6.66 -10.92 -9.86
C ASN A 47 7.85 -10.91 -10.83
N THR A 48 7.98 -11.93 -11.68
CA THR A 48 9.00 -11.96 -12.73
C THR A 48 8.47 -11.15 -13.91
N PHE A 49 8.94 -9.92 -14.02
CA PHE A 49 8.65 -9.07 -15.18
C PHE A 49 9.57 -9.45 -16.34
N GLU A 50 9.00 -9.67 -17.51
CA GLU A 50 9.79 -9.95 -18.73
C GLU A 50 10.51 -8.69 -19.23
N ASN A 51 10.00 -7.49 -18.90
CA ASN A 51 10.56 -6.22 -19.31
C ASN A 51 10.91 -5.36 -18.08
N PRO A 52 12.19 -4.93 -17.93
CA PRO A 52 12.62 -4.07 -16.82
C PRO A 52 11.88 -2.71 -16.75
N GLU A 53 11.46 -2.19 -17.91
CA GLU A 53 10.71 -0.93 -17.98
C GLU A 53 9.32 -1.06 -17.34
N ILE A 54 8.63 -2.18 -17.59
CA ILE A 54 7.34 -2.48 -16.97
C ILE A 54 7.50 -2.64 -15.45
N ALA A 55 8.57 -3.33 -15.03
CA ALA A 55 8.88 -3.47 -13.61
C ALA A 55 9.07 -2.12 -12.92
N LEU A 56 9.78 -1.19 -13.55
CA LEU A 56 10.00 0.17 -13.04
C LEU A 56 8.67 0.95 -12.94
N ILE A 57 7.84 0.90 -13.99
CA ILE A 57 6.54 1.57 -14.01
C ILE A 57 5.61 1.00 -12.93
N TYR A 58 5.59 -0.32 -12.79
CA TYR A 58 4.80 -0.98 -11.76
C TYR A 58 5.27 -0.60 -10.35
N GLN A 59 6.59 -0.49 -10.14
CA GLN A 59 7.14 0.00 -8.88
C GLN A 59 6.72 1.43 -8.59
N ILE A 60 6.77 2.33 -9.59
CA ILE A 60 6.29 3.72 -9.45
C ILE A 60 4.81 3.76 -9.09
N LEU A 61 3.98 2.91 -9.72
CA LEU A 61 2.56 2.80 -9.39
C LEU A 61 2.35 2.37 -7.94
N LYS A 62 3.08 1.36 -7.48
CA LYS A 62 3.00 0.89 -6.08
C LYS A 62 3.44 1.95 -5.07
N GLU A 63 4.51 2.66 -5.35
CA GLU A 63 4.98 3.76 -4.50
C GLU A 63 3.92 4.87 -4.42
N CYS A 64 3.36 5.30 -5.55
CA CYS A 64 2.30 6.30 -5.58
C CYS A 64 1.03 5.82 -4.86
N ASN A 65 0.69 4.54 -4.98
CA ASN A 65 -0.43 3.93 -4.27
C ASN A 65 -0.23 4.02 -2.76
N MET A 66 0.95 3.65 -2.28
CA MET A 66 1.30 3.73 -0.86
C MET A 66 1.32 5.19 -0.36
N ASP A 67 1.92 6.11 -1.13
CA ASP A 67 1.99 7.53 -0.78
C ASP A 67 0.59 8.13 -0.60
N VAL A 68 -0.32 7.88 -1.55
CA VAL A 68 -1.68 8.40 -1.50
C VAL A 68 -2.47 7.80 -0.35
N GLN A 69 -2.39 6.50 -0.14
CA GLN A 69 -3.13 5.86 0.95
C GLN A 69 -2.59 6.24 2.33
N ASN A 70 -1.29 6.54 2.45
CA ASN A 70 -0.68 6.98 3.71
C ASN A 70 -1.20 8.35 4.18
N GLU A 71 -1.84 9.14 3.31
CA GLU A 71 -2.51 10.38 3.69
C GLU A 71 -3.68 10.11 4.67
N GLY A 72 -4.30 8.92 4.63
CA GLY A 72 -5.37 8.51 5.52
C GLY A 72 -6.73 9.08 5.10
N TRP A 73 -7.27 8.55 4.02
CA TRP A 73 -8.57 8.91 3.48
C TRP A 73 -9.71 8.18 4.20
N THR A 74 -10.93 8.63 4.01
CA THR A 74 -12.13 8.04 4.65
C THR A 74 -12.36 6.56 4.30
N PHE A 75 -11.83 6.09 3.16
CA PHE A 75 -11.99 4.70 2.75
C PHE A 75 -10.96 3.76 3.38
N ASN A 76 -9.82 4.26 3.85
CA ASN A 76 -8.73 3.43 4.40
C ASN A 76 -8.31 3.83 5.82
N ARG A 77 -9.01 4.77 6.44
CA ARG A 77 -8.85 5.13 7.83
C ARG A 77 -9.98 4.55 8.65
N GLU A 78 -9.63 3.83 9.68
CA GLU A 78 -10.57 3.30 10.67
C GLU A 78 -10.23 3.88 12.04
N ASP A 79 -11.22 4.44 12.68
CA ASP A 79 -11.10 4.97 14.03
C ASP A 79 -11.60 3.92 15.03
N HIS A 80 -11.07 3.96 16.25
CA HIS A 80 -11.49 3.07 17.34
C HIS A 80 -11.25 1.57 17.03
N VAL A 81 -10.12 1.25 16.42
CA VAL A 81 -9.74 -0.15 16.13
C VAL A 81 -9.19 -0.79 17.41
N LYS A 82 -9.79 -1.92 17.79
CA LYS A 82 -9.45 -2.66 18.98
C LYS A 82 -8.26 -3.58 18.75
N PHE A 83 -7.26 -3.49 19.61
CA PHE A 83 -6.13 -4.41 19.73
C PHE A 83 -6.11 -5.06 21.10
N ILE A 84 -5.87 -6.36 21.14
CA ILE A 84 -5.81 -7.15 22.38
C ILE A 84 -4.39 -7.70 22.51
N PRO A 85 -3.70 -7.44 23.64
CA PRO A 85 -2.41 -8.05 23.93
C PRO A 85 -2.51 -9.57 24.06
N ASP A 86 -1.48 -10.27 23.60
CA ASP A 86 -1.35 -11.69 23.84
C ASP A 86 -1.33 -11.98 25.35
N SER A 87 -2.07 -12.99 25.79
CA SER A 87 -2.26 -13.28 27.20
C SER A 87 -0.96 -13.64 27.95
N THR A 88 0.03 -14.17 27.23
CA THR A 88 1.30 -14.68 27.78
C THR A 88 2.43 -13.66 27.64
N THR A 89 2.59 -13.09 26.43
CA THR A 89 3.70 -12.19 26.11
C THR A 89 3.37 -10.72 26.39
N LYS A 90 2.08 -10.41 26.54
CA LYS A 90 1.58 -9.05 26.68
C LYS A 90 1.92 -8.14 25.49
N GLU A 91 2.29 -8.73 24.35
CA GLU A 91 2.65 -8.01 23.14
C GLU A 91 1.48 -7.97 22.14
N ILE A 92 1.42 -6.94 21.31
CA ILE A 92 0.43 -6.79 20.24
C ILE A 92 1.14 -6.88 18.90
N THR A 93 0.78 -7.87 18.07
CA THR A 93 1.25 -7.99 16.68
C THR A 93 0.43 -7.10 15.78
N ILE A 94 1.10 -6.28 14.98
CA ILE A 94 0.46 -5.35 14.04
C ILE A 94 0.47 -5.95 12.63
N PRO A 95 -0.68 -6.00 11.94
CA PRO A 95 -0.78 -6.46 10.56
C PRO A 95 0.16 -5.70 9.62
N THR A 96 0.65 -6.39 8.58
CA THR A 96 1.62 -5.82 7.62
C THR A 96 1.04 -4.71 6.76
N ASN A 97 -0.26 -4.71 6.56
CA ASN A 97 -1.00 -3.70 5.78
C ASN A 97 -1.34 -2.43 6.57
N VAL A 98 -0.89 -2.29 7.80
CA VAL A 98 -1.04 -1.05 8.56
C VAL A 98 0.05 -0.08 8.14
N LEU A 99 -0.35 1.08 7.59
CA LEU A 99 0.54 2.16 7.18
C LEU A 99 0.89 3.08 8.35
N ARG A 100 -0.12 3.48 9.09
CA ARG A 100 0.02 4.42 10.22
C ARG A 100 -0.96 4.07 11.32
N MET A 101 -0.55 4.35 12.55
CA MET A 101 -1.37 4.24 13.75
C MET A 101 -1.19 5.48 14.59
N ASP A 102 -2.28 5.96 15.16
CA ASP A 102 -2.28 7.10 16.06
C ASP A 102 -3.13 6.75 17.30
N SER A 103 -2.80 7.33 18.45
CA SER A 103 -3.64 7.24 19.62
C SER A 103 -5.02 7.81 19.32
N GLU A 104 -6.06 7.25 19.90
CA GLU A 104 -7.43 7.74 19.78
C GLU A 104 -7.57 9.18 20.29
N ASN A 105 -6.83 9.52 21.34
CA ASN A 105 -6.74 10.89 21.85
C ASN A 105 -5.34 11.48 21.55
N PRO A 106 -5.20 12.31 20.50
CA PRO A 106 -3.91 12.91 20.13
C PRO A 106 -3.35 13.88 21.18
N GLU A 107 -4.18 14.38 22.10
CA GLU A 107 -3.76 15.30 23.15
C GLU A 107 -3.19 14.54 24.36
N ASP A 108 -3.56 13.28 24.52
CA ASP A 108 -3.00 12.40 25.52
C ASP A 108 -1.65 11.86 25.06
N LYS A 109 -0.58 12.36 25.67
CA LYS A 109 0.79 11.97 25.37
C LYS A 109 1.34 10.93 26.35
N THR A 110 0.50 10.35 27.17
CA THR A 110 0.91 9.30 28.11
C THR A 110 1.27 8.01 27.39
N VAL A 111 0.65 7.77 26.22
CA VAL A 111 0.92 6.63 25.34
C VAL A 111 1.13 7.12 23.92
N VAL A 112 2.27 6.80 23.31
CA VAL A 112 2.56 7.10 21.91
C VAL A 112 2.84 5.79 21.17
N PRO A 113 1.79 5.17 20.59
CA PRO A 113 1.90 3.89 19.92
C PRO A 113 2.60 4.04 18.57
N ILE A 114 3.59 3.21 18.31
CA ILE A 114 4.24 3.09 17.00
C ILE A 114 4.44 1.62 16.63
N ARG A 115 4.53 1.34 15.33
CA ARG A 115 4.93 0.01 14.86
C ARG A 115 6.45 -0.11 14.86
N ARG A 116 6.96 -1.11 15.57
CA ARG A 116 8.39 -1.46 15.59
C ARG A 116 8.53 -2.99 15.59
N ASN A 117 9.34 -3.54 14.71
CA ASN A 117 9.53 -4.99 14.56
C ASN A 117 8.21 -5.79 14.38
N GLY A 118 7.21 -5.23 13.67
CA GLY A 118 5.91 -5.87 13.48
C GLY A 118 5.01 -5.88 14.71
N LYS A 119 5.40 -5.22 15.80
CA LYS A 119 4.66 -5.14 17.05
C LYS A 119 4.33 -3.70 17.42
N LEU A 120 3.33 -3.53 18.25
CA LEU A 120 3.02 -2.25 18.87
C LEU A 120 4.07 -1.95 19.94
N TYR A 121 4.63 -0.77 19.88
CA TYR A 121 5.65 -0.27 20.80
C TYR A 121 5.21 1.05 21.41
N ASP A 122 5.27 1.17 22.72
CA ASP A 122 5.07 2.45 23.38
C ASP A 122 6.38 3.24 23.37
N LYS A 123 6.32 4.41 22.78
CA LYS A 123 7.48 5.31 22.66
C LYS A 123 7.75 6.07 23.97
N VAL A 124 6.79 6.18 24.87
CA VAL A 124 6.92 6.88 26.17
C VAL A 124 7.57 5.95 27.19
N GLU A 125 7.00 4.77 27.37
CA GLU A 125 7.47 3.77 28.33
C GLU A 125 8.63 2.92 27.79
N HIS A 126 8.92 3.04 26.48
CA HIS A 126 9.97 2.27 25.79
C HIS A 126 9.78 0.74 25.88
N THR A 127 8.53 0.28 25.85
CA THR A 127 8.19 -1.15 26.01
C THR A 127 7.36 -1.68 24.85
N TYR A 128 7.38 -3.01 24.66
CA TYR A 128 6.47 -3.76 23.78
C TYR A 128 5.32 -4.38 24.54
N THR A 129 5.37 -4.38 25.89
CA THR A 129 4.38 -5.03 26.75
C THR A 129 3.30 -4.04 27.15
N TRP A 130 2.06 -4.52 27.13
CA TRP A 130 0.86 -3.74 27.38
C TRP A 130 0.07 -4.43 28.50
N ASP A 131 -0.13 -3.74 29.60
CA ASP A 131 -0.87 -4.28 30.75
C ASP A 131 -2.38 -4.09 30.63
N ASP A 132 -2.82 -3.25 29.68
CA ASP A 132 -4.22 -3.03 29.38
C ASP A 132 -4.86 -4.30 28.78
N GLU A 133 -6.15 -4.52 29.09
CA GLU A 133 -6.92 -5.61 28.50
C GLU A 133 -7.20 -5.34 27.00
N GLU A 134 -7.36 -4.09 26.62
CA GLU A 134 -7.71 -3.64 25.28
C GLU A 134 -7.09 -2.26 25.00
N ILE A 135 -6.62 -2.07 23.79
CA ILE A 135 -6.08 -0.79 23.31
C ILE A 135 -6.84 -0.39 22.05
N TYR A 136 -7.26 0.87 21.99
CA TYR A 136 -7.99 1.43 20.86
C TYR A 136 -7.12 2.44 20.14
N LEU A 137 -6.99 2.28 18.81
CA LEU A 137 -6.15 3.13 17.97
C LEU A 137 -6.91 3.55 16.71
N ASN A 138 -6.53 4.71 16.18
CA ASN A 138 -6.91 5.11 14.83
C ASN A 138 -5.86 4.55 13.86
N VAL A 139 -6.31 3.82 12.85
CA VAL A 139 -5.44 3.06 11.95
C VAL A 139 -5.69 3.46 10.50
N VAL A 140 -4.61 3.62 9.75
CA VAL A 140 -4.65 3.78 8.29
C VAL A 140 -4.12 2.50 7.66
N TYR A 141 -4.94 1.88 6.82
CA TYR A 141 -4.62 0.63 6.15
C TYR A 141 -4.17 0.85 4.70
N LEU A 142 -3.34 -0.07 4.22
CA LEU A 142 -3.01 -0.21 2.81
C LEU A 142 -3.93 -1.27 2.19
N PHE A 143 -4.69 -0.87 1.20
CA PHE A 143 -5.50 -1.77 0.38
C PHE A 143 -4.84 -2.04 -0.97
N PRO A 144 -5.06 -3.22 -1.58
CA PRO A 144 -4.69 -3.48 -2.96
C PRO A 144 -5.27 -2.41 -3.90
N TYR A 145 -4.55 -2.10 -4.97
CA TYR A 145 -4.99 -1.08 -5.94
C TYR A 145 -6.39 -1.38 -6.49
N ASP A 146 -6.67 -2.66 -6.79
CA ASP A 146 -7.95 -3.08 -7.38
C ASP A 146 -9.15 -2.91 -6.45
N ASP A 147 -8.93 -2.81 -5.13
CA ASP A 147 -9.98 -2.63 -4.13
C ASP A 147 -10.28 -1.15 -3.82
N LEU A 148 -9.53 -0.22 -4.43
CA LEU A 148 -9.71 1.20 -4.19
C LEU A 148 -10.93 1.78 -4.90
N PRO A 149 -11.55 2.85 -4.39
CA PRO A 149 -12.54 3.61 -5.13
C PRO A 149 -11.95 4.17 -6.43
N SER A 150 -12.73 4.15 -7.53
CA SER A 150 -12.27 4.51 -8.88
C SER A 150 -11.62 5.88 -8.99
N VAL A 151 -12.10 6.86 -8.21
CA VAL A 151 -11.51 8.20 -8.17
C VAL A 151 -10.06 8.17 -7.68
N PHE A 152 -9.77 7.35 -6.66
CA PHE A 152 -8.41 7.20 -6.14
C PHE A 152 -7.52 6.40 -7.08
N LYS A 153 -8.03 5.36 -7.74
CA LYS A 153 -7.31 4.64 -8.79
C LYS A 153 -6.83 5.59 -9.89
N ARG A 154 -7.70 6.48 -10.37
CA ARG A 154 -7.33 7.50 -11.37
C ARG A 154 -6.31 8.49 -10.84
N TYR A 155 -6.52 8.98 -9.65
CA TYR A 155 -5.58 9.93 -9.04
C TYR A 155 -4.18 9.32 -8.89
N ILE A 156 -4.08 8.09 -8.39
CA ILE A 156 -2.83 7.35 -8.26
C ILE A 156 -2.19 7.13 -9.63
N THR A 157 -2.97 6.70 -10.62
CA THR A 157 -2.46 6.46 -11.98
C THR A 157 -1.88 7.73 -12.61
N TYR A 158 -2.57 8.87 -12.51
CA TYR A 158 -2.06 10.13 -13.07
C TYR A 158 -0.85 10.66 -12.29
N LYS A 159 -0.82 10.50 -10.96
CA LYS A 159 0.35 10.84 -10.15
C LYS A 159 1.55 9.99 -10.55
N ALA A 160 1.35 8.69 -10.76
CA ALA A 160 2.37 7.77 -11.23
C ALA A 160 2.83 8.08 -12.67
N ALA A 161 1.91 8.42 -13.58
CA ALA A 161 2.23 8.81 -14.94
C ALA A 161 3.10 10.09 -15.01
N GLY A 162 2.77 11.09 -14.21
CA GLY A 162 3.59 12.31 -14.08
C GLY A 162 4.99 12.00 -13.54
N ARG A 163 5.11 11.12 -12.53
CA ARG A 163 6.40 10.70 -11.96
C ARG A 163 7.22 9.88 -12.98
N ALA A 164 6.59 8.93 -13.68
CA ALA A 164 7.24 8.15 -14.72
C ALA A 164 7.73 9.03 -15.89
N ALA A 165 6.91 9.96 -16.37
CA ALA A 165 7.29 10.90 -17.41
C ALA A 165 8.51 11.74 -17.00
N THR A 166 8.55 12.21 -15.75
CA THR A 166 9.69 12.99 -15.25
C THR A 166 10.96 12.14 -15.17
N GLN A 167 10.86 10.90 -14.72
CA GLN A 167 12.03 10.02 -14.54
C GLN A 167 12.56 9.45 -15.85
N MET A 168 11.66 9.07 -16.78
CA MET A 168 12.02 8.35 -18.00
C MET A 168 12.27 9.28 -19.19
N VAL A 169 11.49 10.32 -19.34
CA VAL A 169 11.63 11.26 -20.48
C VAL A 169 12.78 12.23 -20.27
N THR A 170 13.02 12.67 -19.04
CA THR A 170 14.13 13.59 -18.74
C THR A 170 15.49 12.91 -18.92
N ASN A 171 15.59 11.60 -18.67
CA ASN A 171 16.83 10.84 -18.87
C ASN A 171 17.17 10.62 -20.35
N SER A 172 16.21 10.68 -21.26
CA SER A 172 16.45 10.53 -22.70
C SER A 172 17.09 11.77 -23.35
N GLN A 173 17.13 12.90 -22.65
CA GLN A 173 17.79 14.14 -23.12
C GLN A 173 19.24 14.28 -22.65
N LEU A 174 19.74 13.35 -21.86
CA LEU A 174 21.12 13.33 -21.36
C LEU A 174 22.06 12.37 -22.14
N VAL A 175 21.61 11.87 -23.29
CA VAL A 175 22.42 11.03 -24.19
C VAL A 175 22.81 11.82 -25.44
#